data_6ce5b70deab89c4cd800c36672fef53a
#
_entry.id   6ce5b70deab89c4cd800c36672fef53a
#
_cell.length_a   1.000
_cell.length_b   1.000
_cell.length_c   1.000
_cell.angle_alpha   90.00
_cell.angle_beta   90.00
_cell.angle_gamma   90.00
#
_symmetry.space_group_name_H-M   'P 1'
#
loop_
_entity.id
_entity.type
_entity.pdbx_description
1 polymer ?
#
loop_
_entity_poly.entity_id
_entity_poly.type
_entity_poly.pdbx_seq_one_letter_code
_entity_poly.pdbx_strand_id
1 'polypeptide(L)'
;TKTPLNIDFGVGDVIVPKYEKRKIPTQLEGFSVPTVNTYSLETTIAEKIDAILNLMEFSSRMKDYYDIYYLANKFDFDGVLLTEAMKKTFANRDHSFTVKQFEQAMAFNSDEAMQKKWKAFCRKTDIKTDDYSTVLKTINEFLFEPFAAAVEDNDYSMDWSALECKW
;
A
#
# COMPACT_ATOMS: atom_id res chain seq x y z
N THR A 1 -18.36 28.19 -15.78
CA THR A 1 -18.31 27.03 -14.86
C THR A 1 -16.99 27.08 -14.10
N LYS A 2 -17.02 26.97 -12.76
CA LYS A 2 -15.81 26.89 -11.93
C LYS A 2 -15.62 25.41 -11.52
N THR A 3 -14.49 24.83 -11.85
CA THR A 3 -14.14 23.49 -11.40
C THR A 3 -13.12 23.63 -10.25
N PRO A 4 -13.45 23.20 -9.02
CA PRO A 4 -12.50 23.23 -7.93
C PRO A 4 -11.39 22.18 -8.18
N LEU A 5 -10.15 22.57 -7.96
CA LEU A 5 -8.98 21.70 -7.99
C LEU A 5 -8.29 21.74 -6.63
N ASN A 6 -8.14 20.60 -6.01
CA ASN A 6 -7.36 20.45 -4.79
C ASN A 6 -5.99 19.86 -5.15
N ILE A 7 -4.94 20.42 -4.59
CA ILE A 7 -3.57 19.94 -4.73
C ILE A 7 -3.01 19.76 -3.33
N ASP A 8 -2.62 18.52 -3.00
CA ASP A 8 -1.97 18.21 -1.74
C ASP A 8 -0.45 18.13 -1.97
N PHE A 9 0.32 18.73 -1.07
CA PHE A 9 1.77 18.70 -1.12
C PHE A 9 2.30 17.89 0.06
N GLY A 10 3.01 16.81 -0.24
CA GLY A 10 3.84 16.08 0.73
C GLY A 10 5.28 16.60 0.67
N VAL A 11 5.94 16.72 1.81
CA VAL A 11 7.34 17.15 1.92
C VAL A 11 8.07 16.24 2.89
N GLY A 12 9.27 15.79 2.50
CA GLY A 12 10.15 15.04 3.38
C GLY A 12 9.97 13.52 3.32
N ASP A 13 9.21 12.99 2.38
CA ASP A 13 9.07 11.54 2.20
C ASP A 13 10.39 10.89 1.74
N VAL A 14 10.66 9.70 2.28
CA VAL A 14 11.82 8.89 1.89
C VAL A 14 11.38 7.91 0.80
N ILE A 15 12.16 7.83 -0.30
CA ILE A 15 11.85 6.96 -1.43
C ILE A 15 12.92 5.87 -1.54
N VAL A 16 12.51 4.60 -1.53
CA VAL A 16 13.36 3.41 -1.62
C VAL A 16 12.93 2.57 -2.83
N PRO A 17 13.88 2.14 -3.69
CA PRO A 17 15.29 2.50 -3.71
C PRO A 17 15.53 3.92 -4.21
N LYS A 18 14.67 4.43 -5.09
CA LYS A 18 14.67 5.78 -5.66
C LYS A 18 13.37 6.03 -6.43
N TYR A 19 13.09 7.31 -6.73
CA TYR A 19 11.97 7.65 -7.60
C TYR A 19 12.12 7.05 -9.01
N GLU A 20 10.99 6.72 -9.61
CA GLU A 20 10.91 6.25 -10.99
C GLU A 20 10.37 7.35 -11.89
N LYS A 21 10.91 7.44 -13.10
CA LYS A 21 10.35 8.34 -14.12
C LYS A 21 9.30 7.61 -14.93
N ARG A 22 8.07 8.08 -14.86
CA ARG A 22 6.94 7.50 -15.60
C ARG A 22 6.28 8.52 -16.51
N LYS A 23 5.89 8.06 -17.70
CA LYS A 23 5.04 8.82 -18.61
C LYS A 23 3.59 8.63 -18.20
N ILE A 24 2.89 9.72 -17.92
CA ILE A 24 1.47 9.69 -17.56
C ILE A 24 0.65 10.00 -18.81
N PRO A 25 -0.14 9.02 -19.33
CA PRO A 25 -0.98 9.26 -20.51
C PRO A 25 -1.93 10.44 -20.27
N THR A 26 -2.02 11.31 -21.28
CA THR A 26 -3.01 12.39 -21.25
C THR A 26 -4.37 11.87 -21.68
N GLN A 27 -5.45 12.39 -21.06
CA GLN A 27 -6.83 12.07 -21.46
C GLN A 27 -7.35 13.00 -22.56
N LEU A 28 -6.60 14.06 -22.88
CA LEU A 28 -6.99 15.05 -23.87
C LEU A 28 -6.02 14.97 -25.06
N GLU A 29 -6.59 15.01 -26.26
CA GLU A 29 -5.80 15.08 -27.51
C GLU A 29 -5.04 16.41 -27.62
N GLY A 30 -3.88 16.38 -28.28
CA GLY A 30 -3.06 17.57 -28.51
C GLY A 30 -2.15 18.00 -27.35
N PHE A 31 -2.22 17.32 -26.21
CA PHE A 31 -1.30 17.57 -25.09
C PHE A 31 -0.10 16.63 -25.10
N SER A 32 1.07 17.14 -24.78
CA SER A 32 2.27 16.33 -24.64
C SER A 32 2.17 15.43 -23.41
N VAL A 33 2.62 14.18 -23.54
CA VAL A 33 2.68 13.21 -22.43
C VAL A 33 3.75 13.65 -21.43
N PRO A 34 3.37 14.07 -20.21
CA PRO A 34 4.35 14.48 -19.20
C PRO A 34 5.13 13.28 -18.67
N THR A 35 6.42 13.51 -18.38
CA THR A 35 7.24 12.57 -17.61
C THR A 35 7.36 13.09 -16.19
N VAL A 36 6.92 12.31 -15.22
CA VAL A 36 6.92 12.69 -13.80
C VAL A 36 7.76 11.72 -12.99
N ASN A 37 8.31 12.19 -11.88
CA ASN A 37 8.90 11.35 -10.87
C ASN A 37 7.78 10.75 -10.01
N THR A 38 7.78 9.45 -9.85
CA THR A 38 6.81 8.71 -9.03
C THR A 38 7.53 7.95 -7.94
N TYR A 39 6.84 7.61 -6.86
CA TYR A 39 7.35 6.67 -5.89
C TYR A 39 7.60 5.30 -6.54
N SER A 40 8.54 4.54 -5.99
CA SER A 40 8.64 3.11 -6.25
C SER A 40 7.41 2.38 -5.74
N LEU A 41 7.21 1.15 -6.16
CA LEU A 41 6.10 0.33 -5.65
C LEU A 41 6.32 -0.01 -4.17
N GLU A 42 7.55 -0.28 -3.77
CA GLU A 42 7.93 -0.59 -2.39
C GLU A 42 7.62 0.58 -1.44
N THR A 43 8.00 1.81 -1.81
CA THR A 43 7.64 3.00 -1.03
C THR A 43 6.12 3.19 -0.99
N THR A 44 5.43 2.97 -2.10
CA THR A 44 3.96 3.06 -2.14
C THR A 44 3.32 2.07 -1.16
N ILE A 45 3.80 0.82 -1.10
CA ILE A 45 3.32 -0.18 -0.14
C ILE A 45 3.63 0.25 1.29
N ALA A 46 4.87 0.69 1.56
CA ALA A 46 5.29 1.11 2.90
C ALA A 46 4.44 2.26 3.45
N GLU A 47 4.13 3.27 2.62
CA GLU A 47 3.26 4.39 2.97
C GLU A 47 1.82 3.95 3.31
N LYS A 48 1.30 2.97 2.58
CA LYS A 48 -0.05 2.48 2.76
C LYS A 48 -0.18 1.60 4.00
N ILE A 49 0.76 0.69 4.25
CA ILE A 49 0.71 -0.13 5.46
C ILE A 49 0.93 0.73 6.71
N ASP A 50 1.80 1.74 6.65
CA ASP A 50 1.97 2.72 7.73
C ASP A 50 0.63 3.41 8.06
N ALA A 51 -0.09 3.91 7.05
CA ALA A 51 -1.38 4.57 7.25
C ALA A 51 -2.46 3.62 7.81
N ILE A 52 -2.47 2.36 7.36
CA ILE A 52 -3.39 1.34 7.87
C ILE A 52 -3.13 1.07 9.36
N LEU A 53 -1.87 0.85 9.74
CA LEU A 53 -1.50 0.52 11.11
C LEU A 53 -1.66 1.71 12.07
N ASN A 54 -1.40 2.92 11.60
CA ASN A 54 -1.58 4.12 12.43
C ASN A 54 -3.05 4.43 12.71
N LEU A 55 -3.97 4.07 11.82
CA LEU A 55 -5.40 4.35 11.95
C LEU A 55 -6.23 3.19 12.48
N MET A 56 -5.75 1.96 12.31
CA MET A 56 -6.42 0.73 12.72
C MET A 56 -7.93 0.71 12.32
N GLU A 57 -8.83 0.35 13.24
CA GLU A 57 -10.28 0.31 13.01
C GLU A 57 -10.93 1.66 12.69
N PHE A 58 -10.28 2.77 13.01
CA PHE A 58 -10.75 4.11 12.65
C PHE A 58 -10.52 4.44 11.18
N SER A 59 -9.75 3.60 10.47
CA SER A 59 -9.46 3.82 9.06
C SER A 59 -10.75 3.82 8.22
N SER A 60 -10.91 4.87 7.43
CA SER A 60 -11.85 4.91 6.30
C SER A 60 -11.15 4.73 4.96
N ARG A 61 -9.85 4.42 4.98
CA ARG A 61 -8.95 4.39 3.81
C ARG A 61 -8.97 3.03 3.10
N MET A 62 -10.17 2.57 2.73
CA MET A 62 -10.35 1.29 2.02
C MET A 62 -9.55 1.21 0.71
N LYS A 63 -9.24 2.38 0.12
CA LYS A 63 -8.38 2.44 -1.05
C LYS A 63 -6.96 1.92 -0.77
N ASP A 64 -6.40 2.14 0.42
CA ASP A 64 -5.05 1.67 0.74
C ASP A 64 -5.00 0.13 0.82
N TYR A 65 -6.03 -0.51 1.38
CA TYR A 65 -6.16 -1.98 1.33
C TYR A 65 -6.30 -2.49 -0.11
N TYR A 66 -7.13 -1.83 -0.92
CA TYR A 66 -7.27 -2.20 -2.33
C TYR A 66 -5.96 -2.05 -3.11
N ASP A 67 -5.25 -0.94 -2.90
CA ASP A 67 -4.01 -0.67 -3.62
C ASP A 67 -2.92 -1.70 -3.26
N ILE A 68 -2.74 -2.06 -1.98
CA ILE A 68 -1.80 -3.11 -1.57
C ILE A 68 -2.20 -4.45 -2.22
N TYR A 69 -3.46 -4.84 -2.09
CA TYR A 69 -4.00 -6.06 -2.70
C TYR A 69 -3.76 -6.11 -4.21
N TYR A 70 -4.09 -5.01 -4.91
CA TYR A 70 -3.89 -4.91 -6.36
C TYR A 70 -2.41 -5.04 -6.75
N LEU A 71 -1.53 -4.34 -6.04
CA LEU A 71 -0.09 -4.36 -6.32
C LEU A 71 0.51 -5.74 -6.05
N ALA A 72 0.16 -6.40 -4.96
CA ALA A 72 0.61 -7.75 -4.62
C ALA A 72 0.23 -8.80 -5.68
N ASN A 73 -0.96 -8.68 -6.28
CA ASN A 73 -1.42 -9.59 -7.33
C ASN A 73 -0.92 -9.23 -8.72
N LYS A 74 -0.31 -8.05 -8.90
CA LYS A 74 0.05 -7.55 -10.23
C LYS A 74 1.54 -7.47 -10.49
N PHE A 75 2.35 -7.32 -9.44
CA PHE A 75 3.77 -7.06 -9.55
C PHE A 75 4.57 -7.97 -8.63
N ASP A 76 5.75 -8.37 -9.10
CA ASP A 76 6.75 -9.01 -8.26
C ASP A 76 7.47 -7.95 -7.41
N PHE A 77 7.96 -8.35 -6.23
CA PHE A 77 8.68 -7.46 -5.32
C PHE A 77 9.95 -8.11 -4.80
N ASP A 78 11.00 -7.33 -4.73
CA ASP A 78 12.23 -7.65 -4.01
C ASP A 78 11.99 -7.42 -2.50
N GLY A 79 12.09 -8.48 -1.71
CA GLY A 79 11.83 -8.43 -0.27
C GLY A 79 12.84 -7.59 0.49
N VAL A 80 14.09 -7.49 0.03
CA VAL A 80 15.10 -6.59 0.62
C VAL A 80 14.63 -5.14 0.49
N LEU A 81 14.23 -4.74 -0.73
CA LEU A 81 13.80 -3.36 -1.01
C LEU A 81 12.49 -3.03 -0.29
N LEU A 82 11.55 -3.96 -0.23
CA LEU A 82 10.27 -3.75 0.45
C LEU A 82 10.47 -3.59 1.97
N THR A 83 11.31 -4.43 2.58
CA THR A 83 11.66 -4.34 3.99
C THR A 83 12.37 -3.02 4.30
N GLU A 84 13.34 -2.61 3.46
CA GLU A 84 14.04 -1.33 3.60
C GLU A 84 13.08 -0.13 3.46
N ALA A 85 12.14 -0.19 2.52
CA ALA A 85 11.14 0.85 2.33
C ALA A 85 10.27 1.02 3.59
N MET A 86 9.82 -0.08 4.20
CA MET A 86 9.05 -0.03 5.45
C MET A 86 9.88 0.53 6.60
N LYS A 87 11.11 0.03 6.84
CA LYS A 87 12.02 0.56 7.87
C LYS A 87 12.19 2.07 7.76
N LYS A 88 12.50 2.57 6.56
CA LYS A 88 12.74 4.00 6.32
C LYS A 88 11.47 4.84 6.43
N THR A 89 10.33 4.36 5.94
CA THR A 89 9.05 5.06 6.04
C THR A 89 8.63 5.21 7.50
N PHE A 90 8.70 4.14 8.29
CA PHE A 90 8.33 4.17 9.71
C PHE A 90 9.25 5.10 10.50
N ALA A 91 10.57 4.99 10.29
CA ALA A 91 11.54 5.88 10.94
C ALA A 91 11.33 7.35 10.56
N ASN A 92 11.06 7.65 9.29
CA ASN A 92 10.81 9.02 8.81
C ASN A 92 9.56 9.66 9.41
N ARG A 93 8.58 8.85 9.78
CA ARG A 93 7.32 9.29 10.39
C ARG A 93 7.31 9.22 11.92
N ASP A 94 8.43 8.81 12.52
CA ASP A 94 8.53 8.56 13.96
C ASP A 94 7.47 7.57 14.46
N HIS A 95 7.14 6.58 13.61
CA HIS A 95 6.22 5.49 13.94
C HIS A 95 7.01 4.24 14.33
N SER A 96 6.56 3.61 15.41
CA SER A 96 7.10 2.34 15.89
C SER A 96 5.96 1.32 15.99
N PHE A 97 6.01 0.33 15.11
CA PHE A 97 5.01 -0.74 15.06
C PHE A 97 5.58 -2.05 15.59
N THR A 98 4.69 -2.97 15.92
CA THR A 98 5.01 -4.33 16.36
C THR A 98 4.31 -5.35 15.46
N VAL A 99 4.85 -6.57 15.40
CA VAL A 99 4.20 -7.70 14.70
C VAL A 99 2.76 -7.90 15.21
N LYS A 100 2.54 -7.78 16.52
CA LYS A 100 1.20 -7.91 17.11
C LYS A 100 0.20 -6.87 16.60
N GLN A 101 0.62 -5.63 16.36
CA GLN A 101 -0.27 -4.61 15.77
C GLN A 101 -0.64 -4.95 14.34
N PHE A 102 0.31 -5.48 13.56
CA PHE A 102 0.03 -5.96 12.21
C PHE A 102 -0.99 -7.12 12.22
N GLU A 103 -0.77 -8.13 13.07
CA GLU A 103 -1.70 -9.25 13.23
C GLU A 103 -3.10 -8.78 13.64
N GLN A 104 -3.20 -7.81 14.55
CA GLN A 104 -4.48 -7.21 14.94
C GLN A 104 -5.17 -6.51 13.76
N ALA A 105 -4.43 -5.76 12.94
CA ALA A 105 -4.99 -5.12 11.75
C ALA A 105 -5.48 -6.15 10.71
N MET A 106 -4.76 -7.25 10.55
CA MET A 106 -5.16 -8.33 9.64
C MET A 106 -6.31 -9.19 10.19
N ALA A 107 -6.55 -9.17 11.50
CA ALA A 107 -7.66 -9.87 12.14
C ALA A 107 -9.03 -9.18 11.97
N PHE A 108 -9.12 -7.98 11.39
CA PHE A 108 -10.39 -7.30 11.11
C PHE A 108 -11.23 -7.94 9.98
N ASN A 109 -10.85 -9.12 9.49
CA ASN A 109 -11.57 -9.84 8.44
C ASN A 109 -13.04 -10.14 8.80
N SER A 110 -13.35 -10.35 10.08
CA SER A 110 -14.70 -10.58 10.61
C SER A 110 -15.39 -9.32 11.15
N ASP A 111 -14.74 -8.17 11.15
CA ASP A 111 -15.32 -6.92 11.63
C ASP A 111 -16.40 -6.41 10.67
N GLU A 112 -17.64 -6.35 11.15
CA GLU A 112 -18.80 -5.94 10.33
C GLU A 112 -18.69 -4.49 9.84
N ALA A 113 -18.10 -3.59 10.63
CA ALA A 113 -17.97 -2.19 10.25
C ALA A 113 -16.96 -2.04 9.10
N MET A 114 -15.84 -2.75 9.17
CA MET A 114 -14.84 -2.77 8.10
C MET A 114 -15.39 -3.42 6.82
N GLN A 115 -16.12 -4.52 6.93
CA GLN A 115 -16.80 -5.13 5.78
C GLN A 115 -17.83 -4.19 5.13
N LYS A 116 -18.59 -3.43 5.94
CA LYS A 116 -19.52 -2.41 5.43
C LYS A 116 -18.78 -1.27 4.71
N LYS A 117 -17.67 -0.79 5.29
CA LYS A 117 -16.81 0.24 4.66
C LYS A 117 -16.26 -0.26 3.31
N TRP A 118 -15.79 -1.51 3.26
CA TRP A 118 -15.28 -2.13 2.03
C TRP A 118 -16.35 -2.20 0.93
N LYS A 119 -17.53 -2.74 1.25
CA LYS A 119 -18.65 -2.81 0.30
C LYS A 119 -19.08 -1.42 -0.21
N ALA A 120 -19.08 -0.41 0.67
CA ALA A 120 -19.40 0.96 0.28
C ALA A 120 -18.32 1.56 -0.63
N PHE A 121 -17.04 1.28 -0.37
CA PHE A 121 -15.92 1.68 -1.23
C PHE A 121 -16.04 1.05 -2.63
N CYS A 122 -16.19 -0.27 -2.74
CA CYS A 122 -16.32 -0.96 -4.01
C CYS A 122 -17.51 -0.43 -4.84
N ARG A 123 -18.66 -0.19 -4.21
CA ARG A 123 -19.83 0.38 -4.87
C ARG A 123 -19.61 1.82 -5.36
N LYS A 124 -18.93 2.66 -4.56
CA LYS A 124 -18.67 4.06 -4.89
C LYS A 124 -17.68 4.20 -6.06
N THR A 125 -16.72 3.29 -6.15
CA THR A 125 -15.66 3.33 -7.16
C THR A 125 -15.93 2.47 -8.37
N ASP A 126 -17.02 1.71 -8.37
CA ASP A 126 -17.37 0.69 -9.39
C ASP A 126 -16.27 -0.35 -9.61
N ILE A 127 -15.50 -0.64 -8.56
CA ILE A 127 -14.43 -1.63 -8.59
C ILE A 127 -15.03 -3.01 -8.33
N LYS A 128 -14.75 -3.96 -9.24
CA LYS A 128 -15.01 -5.38 -9.05
C LYS A 128 -13.75 -6.03 -8.50
N THR A 129 -13.82 -6.48 -7.26
CA THR A 129 -12.70 -7.11 -6.55
C THR A 129 -13.25 -8.13 -5.54
N ASP A 130 -12.36 -8.87 -4.90
CA ASP A 130 -12.70 -9.85 -3.89
C ASP A 130 -13.28 -9.21 -2.61
N ASP A 131 -13.88 -10.04 -1.78
CA ASP A 131 -14.38 -9.60 -0.48
C ASP A 131 -13.22 -9.18 0.45
N TYR A 132 -13.57 -8.42 1.49
CA TYR A 132 -12.60 -7.85 2.41
C TYR A 132 -11.74 -8.90 3.12
N SER A 133 -12.30 -10.07 3.42
CA SER A 133 -11.58 -11.17 4.07
C SER A 133 -10.48 -11.73 3.17
N THR A 134 -10.80 -11.95 1.89
CA THR A 134 -9.82 -12.39 0.87
C THR A 134 -8.73 -11.35 0.67
N VAL A 135 -9.10 -10.07 0.60
CA VAL A 135 -8.14 -8.97 0.50
C VAL A 135 -7.17 -8.94 1.67
N LEU A 136 -7.67 -9.03 2.91
CA LEU A 136 -6.82 -9.06 4.10
C LEU A 136 -5.92 -10.29 4.15
N LYS A 137 -6.43 -11.46 3.73
CA LYS A 137 -5.62 -12.68 3.64
C LYS A 137 -4.43 -12.48 2.69
N THR A 138 -4.67 -11.97 1.49
CA THR A 138 -3.60 -11.69 0.53
C THR A 138 -2.60 -10.66 1.07
N ILE A 139 -3.08 -9.59 1.71
CA ILE A 139 -2.20 -8.59 2.33
C ILE A 139 -1.34 -9.23 3.42
N ASN A 140 -1.92 -10.09 4.24
CA ASN A 140 -1.18 -10.81 5.27
C ASN A 140 -0.11 -11.73 4.68
N GLU A 141 -0.45 -12.53 3.67
CA GLU A 141 0.49 -13.42 2.97
C GLU A 141 1.64 -12.63 2.32
N PHE A 142 1.33 -11.47 1.76
CA PHE A 142 2.32 -10.60 1.11
C PHE A 142 3.20 -9.83 2.08
N LEU A 143 2.66 -9.32 3.19
CA LEU A 143 3.40 -8.36 4.04
C LEU A 143 3.90 -8.93 5.36
N PHE A 144 3.41 -10.07 5.85
CA PHE A 144 3.73 -10.54 7.19
C PHE A 144 5.25 -10.69 7.41
N GLU A 145 5.92 -11.46 6.55
CA GLU A 145 7.36 -11.74 6.69
C GLU A 145 8.24 -10.48 6.52
N PRO A 146 8.11 -9.70 5.41
CA PRO A 146 8.93 -8.51 5.26
C PRO A 146 8.60 -7.42 6.29
N PHE A 147 7.35 -7.35 6.79
CA PHE A 147 7.00 -6.45 7.87
C PHE A 147 7.64 -6.86 9.21
N ALA A 148 7.56 -8.14 9.56
CA ALA A 148 8.21 -8.66 10.77
C ALA A 148 9.71 -8.38 10.74
N ALA A 149 10.37 -8.66 9.61
CA ALA A 149 11.78 -8.33 9.42
C ALA A 149 12.05 -6.82 9.56
N ALA A 150 11.15 -5.97 9.04
CA ALA A 150 11.31 -4.53 9.14
C ALA A 150 11.24 -4.00 10.58
N VAL A 151 10.32 -4.51 11.41
CA VAL A 151 10.11 -4.01 12.78
C VAL A 151 11.05 -4.67 13.80
N GLU A 152 11.59 -5.83 13.49
CA GLU A 152 12.56 -6.56 14.33
C GLU A 152 14.03 -6.31 13.92
N ASP A 153 14.23 -5.47 12.90
CA ASP A 153 15.53 -5.14 12.32
C ASP A 153 16.31 -6.37 11.79
N ASN A 154 15.57 -7.33 11.24
CA ASN A 154 16.13 -8.52 10.60
C ASN A 154 16.30 -8.32 9.10
N ASP A 155 17.16 -9.16 8.49
CA ASP A 155 17.27 -9.25 7.03
C ASP A 155 16.15 -10.12 6.44
N TYR A 156 15.69 -9.74 5.25
CA TYR A 156 14.72 -10.51 4.48
C TYR A 156 15.09 -10.47 3.00
N SER A 157 15.32 -11.62 2.38
CA SER A 157 15.90 -11.74 1.03
C SER A 157 15.11 -12.62 0.05
N MET A 158 13.85 -12.90 0.37
CA MET A 158 12.96 -13.61 -0.57
C MET A 158 12.35 -12.62 -1.57
N ASP A 159 11.94 -13.11 -2.74
CA ASP A 159 11.22 -12.34 -3.75
C ASP A 159 9.76 -12.78 -3.82
N TRP A 160 8.85 -11.81 -3.87
CA TRP A 160 7.43 -12.08 -4.06
C TRP A 160 7.11 -12.34 -5.52
N SER A 161 6.46 -13.44 -5.79
CA SER A 161 5.89 -13.74 -7.10
C SER A 161 4.39 -13.44 -7.12
N ALA A 162 3.97 -12.45 -7.90
CA ALA A 162 2.55 -12.14 -8.09
C ALA A 162 1.79 -13.29 -8.76
N LEU A 163 2.46 -14.07 -9.63
CA LEU A 163 1.84 -15.21 -10.31
C LEU A 163 1.51 -16.36 -9.35
N GLU A 164 2.40 -16.60 -8.38
CA GLU A 164 2.26 -17.70 -7.42
C GLU A 164 1.64 -17.25 -6.09
N CYS A 165 1.51 -15.94 -5.89
CA CYS A 165 1.07 -15.29 -4.65
C CYS A 165 1.84 -15.80 -3.43
N LYS A 166 3.18 -15.85 -3.55
CA LYS A 166 4.08 -16.30 -2.47
C LYS A 166 5.47 -15.68 -2.59
N TRP A 167 6.16 -15.72 -1.46
CA TRP A 167 7.59 -15.42 -1.34
C TRP A 167 8.48 -16.58 -1.76
#